data_70d01ec56c1f8d78ee3d90a9a2623ead
#
_entry.id   70d01ec56c1f8d78ee3d90a9a2623ead
#
_cell.length_a   1.000
_cell.length_b   1.000
_cell.length_c   1.000
_cell.angle_alpha   90.00
_cell.angle_beta   90.00
_cell.angle_gamma   90.00
#
_symmetry.space_group_name_H-M   'P 1'
#
loop_
_entity.id
_entity.type
_entity.pdbx_description
1 polymer ?
#
loop_
_entity_poly.entity_id
_entity_poly.type
_entity_poly.pdbx_seq_one_letter_code
_entity_poly.pdbx_strand_id
1 'polypeptide(L)'
;MVPPEDVGLGARLAPPTRLPDDPAIARLNSGENPETVAASAPASSAAWAALAEAALADGRTVQAYAFARTGYHRGLDALRRAGWRGSGPIPWSHEPNRGFLRSLHALGLAAAAIGETDEAARCAKFLADSDPEAASALGS
;
A
#
# COMPACT_ATOMS: atom_id res chain seq x y z
N MET A 1 -23.70 12.16 -27.50
CA MET A 1 -22.55 12.91 -26.93
C MET A 1 -21.68 11.97 -26.14
N VAL A 2 -20.41 12.07 -26.35
CA VAL A 2 -19.46 11.32 -25.53
C VAL A 2 -19.16 12.16 -24.30
N PRO A 3 -19.59 11.72 -23.13
CA PRO A 3 -19.34 12.51 -21.93
C PRO A 3 -17.85 12.50 -21.55
N PRO A 4 -17.40 13.52 -20.83
CA PRO A 4 -16.02 13.57 -20.37
C PRO A 4 -15.59 12.33 -19.59
N GLU A 5 -16.51 11.68 -18.95
CA GLU A 5 -16.24 10.45 -18.21
C GLU A 5 -15.75 9.30 -19.09
N ASP A 6 -15.93 9.38 -20.40
CA ASP A 6 -15.39 8.35 -21.29
C ASP A 6 -13.88 8.30 -21.26
N VAL A 7 -13.22 9.42 -20.95
CA VAL A 7 -11.77 9.44 -20.81
C VAL A 7 -11.33 8.55 -19.66
N GLY A 8 -12.13 8.52 -18.59
CA GLY A 8 -11.86 7.67 -17.45
C GLY A 8 -12.64 6.35 -17.46
N LEU A 9 -13.32 6.06 -18.55
CA LEU A 9 -14.25 4.94 -18.59
C LEU A 9 -13.58 3.60 -18.31
N GLY A 10 -12.39 3.37 -18.87
CA GLY A 10 -11.66 2.13 -18.64
C GLY A 10 -11.33 1.93 -17.17
N ALA A 11 -10.84 2.96 -16.49
CA ALA A 11 -10.53 2.90 -15.07
C ALA A 11 -11.80 2.74 -14.24
N ARG A 12 -12.88 3.44 -14.61
CA ARG A 12 -14.15 3.36 -13.89
C ARG A 12 -14.83 2.02 -14.05
N LEU A 13 -14.63 1.34 -15.19
CA LEU A 13 -15.16 0.01 -15.44
C LEU A 13 -14.29 -1.09 -14.88
N ALA A 14 -13.04 -0.78 -14.51
CA ALA A 14 -12.18 -1.78 -13.88
C ALA A 14 -12.80 -2.16 -12.52
N PRO A 15 -13.00 -3.45 -12.26
CA PRO A 15 -13.55 -3.85 -10.98
C PRO A 15 -12.59 -3.54 -9.85
N PRO A 16 -13.10 -3.33 -8.63
CA PRO A 16 -12.24 -3.23 -7.47
C PRO A 16 -11.43 -4.52 -7.29
N THR A 17 -10.17 -4.37 -6.91
CA THR A 17 -9.35 -5.53 -6.58
C THR A 17 -9.38 -5.76 -5.08
N ARG A 18 -9.74 -6.96 -4.67
CA ARG A 18 -9.78 -7.37 -3.27
C ARG A 18 -8.85 -8.54 -3.09
N LEU A 19 -7.80 -8.32 -2.30
CA LEU A 19 -6.82 -9.36 -2.03
C LEU A 19 -7.44 -10.46 -1.16
N PRO A 20 -6.96 -11.71 -1.28
CA PRO A 20 -7.37 -12.77 -0.39
C PRO A 20 -6.92 -12.49 1.04
N ASP A 21 -7.52 -13.19 2.00
CA ASP A 21 -7.12 -13.09 3.39
C ASP A 21 -5.62 -13.36 3.55
N ASP A 22 -5.01 -12.58 4.43
CA ASP A 22 -3.59 -12.71 4.78
C ASP A 22 -3.49 -13.12 6.26
N PRO A 23 -3.11 -14.36 6.55
CA PRO A 23 -3.01 -14.81 7.94
C PRO A 23 -2.05 -14.00 8.80
N ALA A 24 -1.08 -13.32 8.19
CA ALA A 24 -0.14 -12.47 8.91
C ALA A 24 -0.84 -11.28 9.58
N ILE A 25 -1.96 -10.81 9.02
CA ILE A 25 -2.71 -9.69 9.60
C ILE A 25 -3.19 -10.03 11.01
N ALA A 26 -3.76 -11.21 11.20
CA ALA A 26 -4.23 -11.63 12.53
C ALA A 26 -3.08 -11.70 13.53
N ARG A 27 -1.92 -12.17 13.09
CA ARG A 27 -0.73 -12.26 13.94
C ARG A 27 -0.25 -10.87 14.38
N LEU A 28 -0.23 -9.93 13.44
CA LEU A 28 0.14 -8.54 13.74
C LEU A 28 -0.87 -7.90 14.69
N ASN A 29 -2.15 -8.14 14.47
CA ASN A 29 -3.21 -7.61 15.32
C ASN A 29 -3.17 -8.19 16.74
N SER A 30 -2.66 -9.40 16.89
CA SER A 30 -2.48 -10.01 18.20
C SER A 30 -1.22 -9.54 18.94
N GLY A 31 -0.42 -8.70 18.31
CA GLY A 31 0.77 -8.13 18.93
C GLY A 31 2.06 -8.87 18.70
N GLU A 32 2.10 -9.84 17.77
CA GLU A 32 3.37 -10.47 17.42
C GLU A 32 4.33 -9.45 16.85
N ASN A 33 5.62 -9.67 17.07
CA ASN A 33 6.68 -8.81 16.57
C ASN A 33 6.65 -8.78 15.04
N PRO A 34 6.50 -7.60 14.40
CA PRO A 34 6.43 -7.51 12.94
C PRO A 34 7.65 -8.09 12.22
N GLU A 35 8.83 -8.02 12.82
CA GLU A 35 10.04 -8.60 12.22
C GLU A 35 9.93 -10.11 12.15
N THR A 36 9.43 -10.75 13.21
CA THR A 36 9.19 -12.18 13.24
C THR A 36 8.14 -12.58 12.19
N VAL A 37 7.06 -11.79 12.09
CA VAL A 37 6.00 -12.05 11.12
C VAL A 37 6.54 -11.92 9.70
N ALA A 38 7.28 -10.85 9.40
CA ALA A 38 7.84 -10.64 8.08
C ALA A 38 8.81 -11.76 7.69
N ALA A 39 9.62 -12.23 8.63
CA ALA A 39 10.56 -13.32 8.37
C ALA A 39 9.84 -14.63 8.04
N SER A 40 8.70 -14.89 8.67
CA SER A 40 7.94 -16.12 8.45
C SER A 40 6.94 -16.01 7.29
N ALA A 41 6.53 -14.78 6.94
CA ALA A 41 5.56 -14.52 5.88
C ALA A 41 6.02 -13.34 5.01
N PRO A 42 7.13 -13.48 4.29
CA PRO A 42 7.72 -12.34 3.57
C PRO A 42 6.89 -11.84 2.40
N ALA A 43 5.88 -12.58 1.98
CA ALA A 43 4.95 -12.11 0.95
C ALA A 43 3.86 -11.20 1.52
N SER A 44 3.75 -11.06 2.84
CA SER A 44 2.73 -10.22 3.47
C SER A 44 3.14 -8.74 3.42
N SER A 45 2.45 -7.94 2.62
CA SER A 45 2.68 -6.50 2.61
C SER A 45 2.35 -5.86 3.96
N ALA A 46 1.41 -6.44 4.72
CA ALA A 46 1.03 -5.92 6.04
C ALA A 46 2.19 -5.98 7.04
N ALA A 47 2.98 -7.06 7.01
CA ALA A 47 4.13 -7.19 7.91
C ALA A 47 5.19 -6.14 7.59
N TRP A 48 5.48 -5.92 6.31
CA TRP A 48 6.44 -4.90 5.89
C TRP A 48 5.93 -3.48 6.17
N ALA A 49 4.62 -3.26 6.01
CA ALA A 49 4.02 -1.97 6.35
C ALA A 49 4.20 -1.66 7.83
N ALA A 50 3.97 -2.64 8.71
CA ALA A 50 4.15 -2.46 10.14
C ALA A 50 5.61 -2.09 10.49
N LEU A 51 6.58 -2.75 9.86
CA LEU A 51 7.99 -2.43 10.04
C LEU A 51 8.32 -1.02 9.55
N ALA A 52 7.78 -0.63 8.40
CA ALA A 52 8.00 0.71 7.85
C ALA A 52 7.44 1.79 8.77
N GLU A 53 6.23 1.58 9.28
CA GLU A 53 5.58 2.53 10.18
C GLU A 53 6.36 2.68 11.48
N ALA A 54 6.85 1.60 12.04
CA ALA A 54 7.67 1.64 13.25
C ALA A 54 8.99 2.37 13.00
N ALA A 55 9.63 2.11 11.87
CA ALA A 55 10.88 2.77 11.51
C ALA A 55 10.68 4.28 11.30
N LEU A 56 9.57 4.69 10.67
CA LEU A 56 9.24 6.11 10.54
C LEU A 56 9.05 6.77 11.90
N ALA A 57 8.35 6.10 12.81
CA ALA A 57 8.13 6.62 14.16
C ALA A 57 9.43 6.80 14.93
N ASP A 58 10.43 5.95 14.66
CA ASP A 58 11.75 6.00 15.32
C ASP A 58 12.73 6.93 14.60
N GLY A 59 12.33 7.58 13.51
CA GLY A 59 13.22 8.42 12.73
C GLY A 59 14.24 7.66 11.88
N ARG A 60 14.04 6.37 11.68
CA ARG A 60 14.91 5.52 10.86
C ARG A 60 14.42 5.53 9.40
N THR A 61 14.60 6.67 8.77
CA THR A 61 13.97 6.95 7.48
C THR A 61 14.42 6.03 6.35
N VAL A 62 15.71 5.73 6.25
CA VAL A 62 16.23 4.86 5.20
C VAL A 62 15.71 3.43 5.38
N GLN A 63 15.66 2.95 6.60
CA GLN A 63 15.09 1.64 6.90
C GLN A 63 13.61 1.60 6.58
N ALA A 64 12.88 2.66 6.94
CA ALA A 64 11.47 2.79 6.60
C ALA A 64 11.25 2.72 5.10
N TYR A 65 12.08 3.40 4.33
CA TYR A 65 12.05 3.37 2.87
C TYR A 65 12.20 1.94 2.36
N ALA A 66 13.19 1.22 2.87
CA ALA A 66 13.47 -0.15 2.44
C ALA A 66 12.31 -1.10 2.79
N PHE A 67 11.78 -1.02 4.00
CA PHE A 67 10.64 -1.83 4.42
C PHE A 67 9.39 -1.50 3.59
N ALA A 68 9.10 -0.23 3.43
CA ALA A 68 7.92 0.22 2.69
C ALA A 68 8.00 -0.22 1.22
N ARG A 69 9.18 -0.09 0.60
CA ARG A 69 9.38 -0.51 -0.78
C ARG A 69 9.17 -2.02 -0.93
N THR A 70 9.66 -2.81 0.01
CA THR A 70 9.44 -4.25 0.02
C THR A 70 7.95 -4.57 0.12
N GLY A 71 7.24 -3.95 1.07
CA GLY A 71 5.80 -4.14 1.23
C GLY A 71 5.00 -3.70 0.00
N TYR A 72 5.40 -2.61 -0.59
CA TYR A 72 4.80 -2.09 -1.82
C TYR A 72 4.93 -3.11 -2.96
N HIS A 73 6.13 -3.64 -3.21
CA HIS A 73 6.34 -4.61 -4.28
C HIS A 73 5.65 -5.94 -4.01
N ARG A 74 5.66 -6.41 -2.77
CA ARG A 74 4.93 -7.63 -2.41
C ARG A 74 3.43 -7.45 -2.61
N GLY A 75 2.92 -6.27 -2.27
CA GLY A 75 1.52 -5.93 -2.51
C GLY A 75 1.18 -5.88 -4.00
N LEU A 76 2.05 -5.28 -4.82
CA LEU A 76 1.85 -5.27 -6.28
C LEU A 76 1.80 -6.69 -6.84
N ASP A 77 2.69 -7.57 -6.39
CA ASP A 77 2.69 -8.96 -6.83
C ASP A 77 1.35 -9.63 -6.49
N ALA A 78 0.85 -9.41 -5.28
CA ALA A 78 -0.42 -9.99 -4.85
C ALA A 78 -1.60 -9.42 -5.66
N LEU A 79 -1.60 -8.10 -5.91
CA LEU A 79 -2.65 -7.46 -6.71
C LEU A 79 -2.68 -8.02 -8.12
N ARG A 80 -1.52 -8.18 -8.74
CA ARG A 80 -1.43 -8.75 -10.09
C ARG A 80 -1.95 -10.18 -10.14
N ARG A 81 -1.62 -10.99 -9.14
CA ARG A 81 -2.17 -12.35 -9.04
C ARG A 81 -3.67 -12.36 -8.85
N ALA A 82 -4.22 -11.34 -8.20
CA ALA A 82 -5.66 -11.19 -8.00
C ALA A 82 -6.39 -10.58 -9.21
N GLY A 83 -5.66 -10.27 -10.28
CA GLY A 83 -6.25 -9.78 -11.53
C GLY A 83 -6.14 -8.28 -11.77
N TRP A 84 -5.54 -7.53 -10.86
CA TRP A 84 -5.33 -6.08 -11.04
C TRP A 84 -4.39 -5.85 -12.24
N ARG A 85 -4.76 -4.91 -13.11
CA ARG A 85 -4.05 -4.64 -14.36
C ARG A 85 -3.45 -3.23 -14.43
N GLY A 86 -3.13 -2.67 -13.28
CA GLY A 86 -2.50 -1.36 -13.22
C GLY A 86 -3.46 -0.21 -13.04
N SER A 87 -4.76 -0.47 -12.98
CA SER A 87 -5.78 0.55 -12.74
C SER A 87 -6.97 -0.04 -12.02
N GLY A 88 -7.84 0.83 -11.54
CA GLY A 88 -9.04 0.44 -10.83
C GLY A 88 -8.89 0.54 -9.32
N PRO A 89 -10.01 0.56 -8.61
CA PRO A 89 -10.00 0.76 -7.15
C PRO A 89 -9.32 -0.38 -6.39
N ILE A 90 -8.63 0.01 -5.31
CA ILE A 90 -8.07 -0.92 -4.32
C ILE A 90 -8.66 -0.48 -2.99
N PRO A 91 -9.85 -0.99 -2.62
CA PRO A 91 -10.61 -0.41 -1.51
C PRO A 91 -9.94 -0.56 -0.15
N TRP A 92 -9.86 0.53 0.58
CA TRP A 92 -9.40 0.56 1.96
C TRP A 92 -10.32 -0.22 2.89
N SER A 93 -11.62 -0.23 2.60
CA SER A 93 -12.62 -0.93 3.41
C SER A 93 -12.38 -2.44 3.48
N HIS A 94 -11.68 -2.99 2.48
CA HIS A 94 -11.31 -4.40 2.47
C HIS A 94 -9.98 -4.58 3.20
N GLU A 95 -10.01 -5.11 4.41
CA GLU A 95 -8.82 -5.17 5.27
C GLU A 95 -7.59 -5.79 4.61
N PRO A 96 -7.69 -6.88 3.85
CA PRO A 96 -6.50 -7.46 3.19
C PRO A 96 -5.75 -6.51 2.25
N ASN A 97 -6.41 -5.45 1.76
CA ASN A 97 -5.75 -4.44 0.90
C ASN A 97 -4.91 -3.44 1.68
N ARG A 98 -5.13 -3.32 2.97
CA ARG A 98 -4.53 -2.23 3.76
C ARG A 98 -3.03 -2.32 3.87
N GLY A 99 -2.47 -3.53 3.90
CA GLY A 99 -1.02 -3.70 3.94
C GLY A 99 -0.32 -3.06 2.74
N PHE A 100 -0.86 -3.25 1.55
CA PHE A 100 -0.35 -2.58 0.34
C PHE A 100 -0.50 -1.06 0.43
N LEU A 101 -1.68 -0.59 0.80
CA LEU A 101 -1.96 0.86 0.85
C LEU A 101 -1.11 1.55 1.92
N ARG A 102 -0.93 0.92 3.07
CA ARG A 102 -0.05 1.43 4.13
C ARG A 102 1.41 1.44 3.70
N SER A 103 1.87 0.41 2.99
CA SER A 103 3.23 0.36 2.45
C SER A 103 3.46 1.48 1.44
N LEU A 104 2.50 1.71 0.56
CA LEU A 104 2.56 2.78 -0.43
C LEU A 104 2.63 4.16 0.24
N HIS A 105 1.80 4.38 1.26
CA HIS A 105 1.80 5.63 2.02
C HIS A 105 3.14 5.83 2.74
N ALA A 106 3.64 4.79 3.43
CA ALA A 106 4.91 4.86 4.14
C ALA A 106 6.08 5.13 3.18
N LEU A 107 6.06 4.53 1.99
CA LEU A 107 7.08 4.77 0.98
C LEU A 107 7.09 6.25 0.56
N GLY A 108 5.92 6.82 0.34
CA GLY A 108 5.80 8.24 0.01
C GLY A 108 6.36 9.14 1.11
N LEU A 109 6.04 8.84 2.38
CA LEU A 109 6.55 9.60 3.51
C LEU A 109 8.08 9.50 3.63
N ALA A 110 8.62 8.29 3.50
CA ALA A 110 10.06 8.07 3.57
C ALA A 110 10.79 8.74 2.41
N ALA A 111 10.23 8.66 1.21
CA ALA A 111 10.78 9.32 0.03
C ALA A 111 10.84 10.84 0.22
N ALA A 112 9.76 11.44 0.73
CA ALA A 112 9.72 12.88 1.01
C ALA A 112 10.79 13.26 2.04
N ALA A 113 10.97 12.44 3.06
CA ALA A 113 11.92 12.73 4.13
C ALA A 113 13.37 12.70 3.67
N ILE A 114 13.69 11.93 2.63
CA ILE A 114 15.06 11.89 2.08
C ILE A 114 15.20 12.81 0.85
N GLY A 115 14.18 13.60 0.52
CA GLY A 115 14.26 14.54 -0.59
C GLY A 115 13.97 13.95 -1.96
N GLU A 116 13.48 12.71 -2.02
CA GLU A 116 13.09 12.05 -3.28
C GLU A 116 11.68 12.51 -3.67
N THR A 117 11.60 13.76 -4.12
CA THR A 117 10.35 14.49 -4.30
C THR A 117 9.44 13.84 -5.35
N ASP A 118 10.01 13.40 -6.48
CA ASP A 118 9.23 12.80 -7.55
C ASP A 118 8.60 11.48 -7.09
N GLU A 119 9.34 10.67 -6.35
CA GLU A 119 8.82 9.41 -5.81
C GLU A 119 7.72 9.67 -4.78
N ALA A 120 7.91 10.65 -3.91
CA ALA A 120 6.89 11.04 -2.94
C ALA A 120 5.59 11.44 -3.64
N ALA A 121 5.68 12.23 -4.70
CA ALA A 121 4.52 12.67 -5.48
C ALA A 121 3.85 11.47 -6.19
N ARG A 122 4.65 10.58 -6.75
CA ARG A 122 4.13 9.39 -7.43
C ARG A 122 3.34 8.50 -6.47
N CYS A 123 3.88 8.27 -5.27
CA CYS A 123 3.21 7.46 -4.25
C CYS A 123 1.90 8.11 -3.79
N ALA A 124 1.91 9.42 -3.54
CA ALA A 124 0.72 10.13 -3.11
C ALA A 124 -0.40 10.06 -4.17
N LYS A 125 -0.04 10.24 -5.44
CA LYS A 125 -1.00 10.14 -6.53
C LYS A 125 -1.54 8.72 -6.66
N PHE A 126 -0.69 7.72 -6.61
CA PHE A 126 -1.10 6.32 -6.70
C PHE A 126 -2.06 5.96 -5.57
N LEU A 127 -1.76 6.42 -4.35
CA LEU A 127 -2.63 6.18 -3.20
C LEU A 127 -4.02 6.80 -3.41
N ALA A 128 -4.06 8.06 -3.83
CA ALA A 128 -5.32 8.75 -4.09
C ALA A 128 -6.10 8.10 -5.23
N ASP A 129 -5.41 7.68 -6.29
CA ASP A 129 -6.05 6.99 -7.42
C ASP A 129 -6.58 5.61 -7.03
N SER A 130 -5.92 4.95 -6.09
CA SER A 130 -6.36 3.63 -5.59
C SER A 130 -7.63 3.75 -4.76
N ASP A 131 -7.66 4.68 -3.81
CA ASP A 131 -8.81 4.95 -2.97
C ASP A 131 -8.60 6.25 -2.18
N PRO A 132 -9.39 7.31 -2.47
CA PRO A 132 -9.29 8.54 -1.68
C PRO A 132 -9.54 8.32 -0.18
N GLU A 133 -10.35 7.32 0.18
CA GLU A 133 -10.60 6.99 1.58
C GLU A 133 -9.32 6.50 2.27
N ALA A 134 -8.48 5.75 1.56
CA ALA A 134 -7.19 5.32 2.10
C ALA A 134 -6.30 6.53 2.40
N ALA A 135 -6.23 7.49 1.49
CA ALA A 135 -5.46 8.70 1.70
C ALA A 135 -5.94 9.46 2.94
N SER A 136 -7.26 9.61 3.09
CA SER A 136 -7.83 10.23 4.30
C SER A 136 -7.52 9.46 5.57
N ALA A 137 -7.71 8.15 5.55
CA ALA A 137 -7.51 7.30 6.72
C ALA A 137 -6.04 7.32 7.18
N LEU A 138 -5.11 7.43 6.25
CA LEU A 138 -3.68 7.42 6.53
C LEU A 138 -3.11 8.81 6.79
N GLY A 139 -3.92 9.85 6.69
CA GLY A 139 -3.50 11.21 7.03
C GLY A 139 -2.82 11.96 5.90
N SER A 140 -3.09 11.59 4.69
CA SER A 140 -2.50 12.26 3.52
C SER A 140 -3.41 13.32 2.95
#